data_ff63f95f8c067a2db5687d2d7863aaca
#
_entry.id   ff63f95f8c067a2db5687d2d7863aaca
#
_cell.length_a   1.000
_cell.length_b   1.000
_cell.length_c   1.000
_cell.angle_alpha   90.00
_cell.angle_beta   90.00
_cell.angle_gamma   90.00
#
_symmetry.space_group_name_H-M   'P 1'
#
loop_
_entity.id
_entity.type
_entity.pdbx_description
1 polymer ?
#
loop_
_entity_poly.entity_id
_entity_poly.type
_entity_poly.pdbx_seq_one_letter_code
_entity_poly.pdbx_strand_id
1 'polypeptide(L)'
;MLKSLIETSRVWRLAAIALLFSGCISGCSGLPNSYKGRLADHLTETGAKMYGAYWCPHCATQKDYFDGVVGRIPYIECDPNGYDPQPDLCAAAGIEAYPTWVIDGKYYLGAKPLGKLAALSGFESEDEPPAFEGSSDAEGAYSPAK
;
A
#
# COMPACT_ATOMS: atom_id res chain seq x y z
N MET A 1 -55.98 -26.79 25.96
CA MET A 1 -55.50 -25.42 26.12
C MET A 1 -54.03 -25.33 26.58
N LEU A 2 -53.17 -26.35 26.41
CA LEU A 2 -51.78 -26.35 26.89
C LEU A 2 -50.73 -26.25 25.75
N LYS A 3 -51.13 -26.25 24.49
CA LYS A 3 -50.21 -26.18 23.35
C LYS A 3 -49.82 -24.77 22.93
N SER A 4 -50.54 -23.75 23.36
CA SER A 4 -50.30 -22.35 22.98
C SER A 4 -49.20 -21.65 23.77
N LEU A 5 -48.79 -22.17 24.92
CA LEU A 5 -47.80 -21.53 25.81
C LEU A 5 -46.35 -21.96 25.53
N ILE A 6 -46.15 -23.00 24.71
CA ILE A 6 -44.80 -23.53 24.42
C ILE A 6 -44.19 -22.87 23.18
N GLU A 7 -45.00 -22.36 22.28
CA GLU A 7 -44.52 -21.75 21.06
C GLU A 7 -43.99 -20.29 21.24
N THR A 8 -44.56 -19.56 22.19
CA THR A 8 -44.11 -18.19 22.44
C THR A 8 -42.73 -18.11 23.10
N SER A 9 -42.32 -19.15 23.84
CA SER A 9 -41.01 -19.20 24.50
C SER A 9 -39.83 -19.50 23.51
N ARG A 10 -40.12 -20.13 22.38
CA ARG A 10 -39.10 -20.47 21.36
C ARG A 10 -38.77 -19.28 20.49
N VAL A 11 -39.74 -18.44 20.16
CA VAL A 11 -39.54 -17.25 19.34
C VAL A 11 -38.73 -16.18 20.07
N TRP A 12 -38.91 -16.03 21.37
CA TRP A 12 -38.17 -15.08 22.19
C TRP A 12 -36.71 -15.50 22.45
N ARG A 13 -36.40 -16.81 22.43
CA ARG A 13 -35.03 -17.30 22.60
C ARG A 13 -34.19 -17.13 21.34
N LEU A 14 -34.79 -17.09 20.16
CA LEU A 14 -34.09 -16.85 18.89
C LEU A 14 -33.86 -15.35 18.61
N ALA A 15 -34.71 -14.47 19.15
CA ALA A 15 -34.52 -13.02 19.03
C ALA A 15 -33.41 -12.48 19.94
N ALA A 16 -33.09 -13.16 21.05
CA ALA A 16 -32.04 -12.73 21.98
C ALA A 16 -30.60 -13.05 21.51
N ILE A 17 -30.42 -13.96 20.55
CA ILE A 17 -29.10 -14.39 20.06
C ILE A 17 -28.61 -13.47 18.91
N ALA A 18 -29.52 -12.74 18.26
CA ALA A 18 -29.16 -11.87 17.12
C ALA A 18 -28.53 -10.51 17.52
N LEU A 19 -28.49 -10.16 18.81
CA LEU A 19 -28.02 -8.86 19.29
C LEU A 19 -26.56 -8.84 19.80
N LEU A 20 -25.85 -9.98 19.79
CA LEU A 20 -24.48 -10.06 20.32
C LEU A 20 -23.38 -10.03 19.25
N PHE A 21 -23.70 -9.87 17.96
CA PHE A 21 -22.71 -9.81 16.87
C PHE A 21 -22.51 -8.39 16.32
N SER A 22 -22.94 -7.35 17.02
CA SER A 22 -22.71 -5.94 16.62
C SER A 22 -21.61 -5.32 17.47
N GLY A 23 -20.39 -5.82 17.31
CA GLY A 23 -19.25 -5.27 18.04
C GLY A 23 -17.92 -5.52 17.36
N CYS A 24 -17.23 -4.44 17.03
CA CYS A 24 -15.83 -4.35 16.62
C CYS A 24 -15.52 -4.58 15.14
N ILE A 25 -15.93 -3.63 14.30
CA ILE A 25 -15.11 -3.29 13.14
C ILE A 25 -14.48 -1.93 13.43
N SER A 26 -13.48 -1.94 14.30
CA SER A 26 -12.66 -0.76 14.57
C SER A 26 -11.25 -1.06 14.09
N GLY A 27 -10.83 -0.39 13.00
CA GLY A 27 -9.45 -0.04 12.78
C GLY A 27 -8.52 -1.13 12.23
N CYS A 28 -8.70 -1.54 10.99
CA CYS A 28 -7.57 -2.03 10.20
C CYS A 28 -7.18 -0.93 9.21
N SER A 29 -6.15 -0.14 9.55
CA SER A 29 -5.53 0.86 8.67
C SER A 29 -4.89 0.25 7.41
N GLY A 30 -4.94 -1.07 7.28
CA GLY A 30 -4.46 -1.86 6.14
C GLY A 30 -5.56 -2.49 5.30
N LEU A 31 -6.80 -2.03 5.39
CA LEU A 31 -7.89 -2.54 4.55
C LEU A 31 -7.60 -2.28 3.07
N PRO A 32 -7.98 -3.22 2.17
CA PRO A 32 -7.76 -3.07 0.73
C PRO A 32 -8.34 -1.77 0.15
N ASN A 33 -9.31 -1.17 0.82
CA ASN A 33 -9.94 0.08 0.40
C ASN A 33 -9.39 1.34 1.12
N SER A 34 -8.27 1.25 1.83
CA SER A 34 -7.60 2.43 2.38
C SER A 34 -6.94 3.25 1.27
N TYR A 35 -6.69 4.55 1.51
CA TYR A 35 -5.93 5.39 0.58
C TYR A 35 -4.62 4.72 0.13
N LYS A 36 -3.83 4.20 1.09
CA LYS A 36 -2.57 3.48 0.82
C LYS A 36 -2.78 2.27 -0.09
N GLY A 37 -3.83 1.49 0.16
CA GLY A 37 -4.16 0.30 -0.63
C GLY A 37 -4.52 0.65 -2.08
N ARG A 38 -5.41 1.63 -2.27
CA ARG A 38 -5.80 2.08 -3.61
C ARG A 38 -4.64 2.69 -4.38
N LEU A 39 -3.78 3.48 -3.72
CA LEU A 39 -2.57 4.02 -4.34
C LEU A 39 -1.59 2.91 -4.73
N ALA A 40 -1.36 1.91 -3.87
CA ALA A 40 -0.48 0.78 -4.19
C ALA A 40 -0.99 -0.01 -5.40
N ASP A 41 -2.30 -0.26 -5.48
CA ASP A 41 -2.92 -0.92 -6.64
C ASP A 41 -2.78 -0.09 -7.91
N HIS A 42 -3.10 1.21 -7.83
CA HIS A 42 -2.95 2.11 -8.97
C HIS A 42 -1.51 2.13 -9.51
N LEU A 43 -0.51 2.22 -8.63
CA LEU A 43 0.90 2.17 -9.03
C LEU A 43 1.24 0.85 -9.74
N THR A 44 0.69 -0.27 -9.25
CA THR A 44 0.89 -1.58 -9.85
C THR A 44 0.18 -1.69 -11.22
N GLU A 45 -1.06 -1.27 -11.30
CA GLU A 45 -1.89 -1.31 -12.52
C GLU A 45 -1.34 -0.41 -13.62
N THR A 46 -0.78 0.74 -13.27
CA THR A 46 -0.14 1.67 -14.23
C THR A 46 1.27 1.26 -14.62
N GLY A 47 1.79 0.16 -14.06
CA GLY A 47 3.12 -0.36 -14.38
C GLY A 47 4.27 0.39 -13.75
N ALA A 48 4.01 1.23 -12.75
CA ALA A 48 5.06 1.83 -11.94
C ALA A 48 5.91 0.73 -11.27
N LYS A 49 7.16 1.03 -10.94
CA LYS A 49 8.08 0.12 -10.26
C LYS A 49 8.90 0.88 -9.23
N MET A 50 9.08 0.27 -8.06
CA MET A 50 10.01 0.72 -7.04
C MET A 50 11.21 -0.22 -7.01
N TYR A 51 12.35 0.24 -7.48
CA TYR A 51 13.60 -0.49 -7.43
C TYR A 51 14.33 -0.20 -6.12
N GLY A 52 14.81 -1.23 -5.45
CA GLY A 52 15.47 -1.07 -4.16
C GLY A 52 16.30 -2.26 -3.75
N ALA A 53 16.85 -2.20 -2.53
CA ALA A 53 17.58 -3.29 -1.90
C ALA A 53 17.08 -3.48 -0.47
N TYR A 54 17.03 -4.74 -0.01
CA TYR A 54 16.50 -5.10 1.31
C TYR A 54 17.20 -4.40 2.49
N TRP A 55 18.49 -4.11 2.34
CA TRP A 55 19.32 -3.45 3.34
C TRP A 55 19.26 -1.92 3.29
N CYS A 56 18.61 -1.32 2.31
CA CYS A 56 18.57 0.12 2.11
C CYS A 56 17.60 0.80 3.09
N PRO A 57 18.05 1.71 3.98
CA PRO A 57 17.18 2.36 4.97
C PRO A 57 16.10 3.24 4.33
N HIS A 58 16.40 3.91 3.22
CA HIS A 58 15.40 4.72 2.50
C HIS A 58 14.33 3.86 1.81
N CYS A 59 14.67 2.61 1.42
CA CYS A 59 13.69 1.65 0.94
C CYS A 59 12.76 1.19 2.07
N ALA A 60 13.31 0.97 3.27
CA ALA A 60 12.52 0.68 4.47
C ALA A 60 11.54 1.83 4.75
N THR A 61 12.03 3.08 4.80
CA THR A 61 11.19 4.27 4.96
C THR A 61 10.06 4.34 3.92
N GLN A 62 10.35 4.05 2.65
CA GLN A 62 9.32 4.04 1.61
C GLN A 62 8.27 2.96 1.85
N LYS A 63 8.69 1.77 2.29
CA LYS A 63 7.78 0.67 2.64
C LYS A 63 6.92 1.01 3.85
N ASP A 64 7.47 1.72 4.84
CA ASP A 64 6.74 2.17 6.04
C ASP A 64 5.59 3.14 5.70
N TYR A 65 5.74 3.96 4.65
CA TYR A 65 4.62 4.79 4.17
C TYR A 65 3.41 3.97 3.72
N PHE A 66 3.66 2.74 3.25
CA PHE A 66 2.62 1.77 2.86
C PHE A 66 2.33 0.73 3.94
N ASP A 67 2.65 1.02 5.20
CA ASP A 67 2.37 0.10 6.31
C ASP A 67 0.95 -0.47 6.24
N GLY A 68 0.85 -1.78 6.48
CA GLY A 68 -0.39 -2.56 6.34
C GLY A 68 -0.72 -3.00 4.90
N VAL A 69 -0.10 -2.43 3.86
CA VAL A 69 -0.33 -2.80 2.45
C VAL A 69 0.97 -2.93 1.64
N VAL A 70 2.11 -3.02 2.32
CA VAL A 70 3.45 -3.05 1.70
C VAL A 70 3.61 -4.16 0.65
N GLY A 71 2.95 -5.30 0.81
CA GLY A 71 2.97 -6.40 -0.16
C GLY A 71 2.26 -6.10 -1.49
N ARG A 72 1.60 -4.95 -1.61
CA ARG A 72 0.85 -4.54 -2.81
C ARG A 72 1.65 -3.54 -3.67
N ILE A 73 2.74 -2.96 -3.14
CA ILE A 73 3.57 -2.04 -3.93
C ILE A 73 4.40 -2.81 -4.97
N PRO A 74 4.61 -2.25 -6.16
CA PRO A 74 5.36 -2.90 -7.25
C PRO A 74 6.87 -2.83 -6.99
N TYR A 75 7.34 -3.54 -5.95
CA TYR A 75 8.73 -3.55 -5.52
C TYR A 75 9.57 -4.57 -6.32
N ILE A 76 10.75 -4.13 -6.76
CA ILE A 76 11.77 -4.95 -7.42
C ILE A 76 13.01 -4.97 -6.52
N GLU A 77 13.38 -6.17 -6.05
CA GLU A 77 14.60 -6.37 -5.27
C GLU A 77 15.82 -6.46 -6.19
N CYS A 78 16.75 -5.55 -6.02
CA CYS A 78 17.94 -5.46 -6.87
C CYS A 78 19.15 -6.19 -6.30
N ASP A 79 19.18 -6.46 -4.98
CA ASP A 79 20.28 -7.22 -4.37
C ASP A 79 20.04 -8.72 -4.55
N PRO A 80 21.04 -9.48 -5.08
CA PRO A 80 20.89 -10.92 -5.32
C PRO A 80 20.72 -11.75 -4.04
N ASN A 81 21.00 -11.18 -2.87
CA ASN A 81 20.79 -11.84 -1.57
C ASN A 81 19.44 -11.51 -0.93
N GLY A 82 18.63 -10.65 -1.55
CA GLY A 82 17.30 -10.30 -1.07
C GLY A 82 16.27 -11.41 -1.34
N TYR A 83 15.02 -11.15 -0.95
CA TYR A 83 13.92 -12.06 -1.22
C TYR A 83 13.38 -11.82 -2.64
N ASP A 84 13.21 -12.88 -3.43
CA ASP A 84 12.76 -12.86 -4.83
C ASP A 84 13.53 -11.82 -5.68
N PRO A 85 14.88 -11.94 -5.77
CA PRO A 85 15.73 -10.92 -6.37
C PRO A 85 15.59 -10.89 -7.89
N GLN A 86 15.63 -9.69 -8.46
CA GLN A 86 15.53 -9.44 -9.90
C GLN A 86 16.62 -8.46 -10.36
N PRO A 87 17.92 -8.74 -10.10
CA PRO A 87 19.02 -7.81 -10.40
C PRO A 87 19.13 -7.48 -11.89
N ASP A 88 18.74 -8.41 -12.77
CA ASP A 88 18.78 -8.18 -14.23
C ASP A 88 17.78 -7.10 -14.66
N LEU A 89 16.63 -7.01 -14.02
CA LEU A 89 15.67 -5.93 -14.29
C LEU A 89 16.20 -4.58 -13.82
N CYS A 90 16.92 -4.55 -12.71
CA CYS A 90 17.55 -3.33 -12.20
C CYS A 90 18.65 -2.85 -13.13
N ALA A 91 19.51 -3.76 -13.61
CA ALA A 91 20.54 -3.45 -14.57
C ALA A 91 19.97 -2.98 -15.92
N ALA A 92 18.94 -3.67 -16.42
CA ALA A 92 18.27 -3.30 -17.67
C ALA A 92 17.57 -1.92 -17.56
N ALA A 93 17.07 -1.57 -16.38
CA ALA A 93 16.48 -0.26 -16.11
C ALA A 93 17.52 0.83 -15.79
N GLY A 94 18.81 0.50 -15.71
CA GLY A 94 19.89 1.46 -15.41
C GLY A 94 19.76 2.06 -14.00
N ILE A 95 19.36 1.25 -13.01
CA ILE A 95 19.18 1.71 -11.64
C ILE A 95 20.54 1.85 -10.94
N GLU A 96 20.87 3.07 -10.52
CA GLU A 96 22.15 3.41 -9.87
C GLU A 96 22.02 3.77 -8.38
N ALA A 97 20.79 4.01 -7.90
CA ALA A 97 20.53 4.40 -6.52
C ALA A 97 19.19 3.84 -5.99
N TYR A 98 19.06 3.73 -4.67
CA TYR A 98 17.87 3.16 -4.03
C TYR A 98 17.27 4.10 -2.97
N PRO A 99 15.93 4.12 -2.83
CA PRO A 99 14.99 3.57 -3.81
C PRO A 99 14.93 4.47 -5.05
N THR A 100 14.63 3.87 -6.20
CA THR A 100 14.25 4.60 -7.42
C THR A 100 12.87 4.16 -7.84
N TRP A 101 11.95 5.10 -7.96
CA TRP A 101 10.67 4.89 -8.58
C TRP A 101 10.76 5.14 -10.09
N VAL A 102 10.20 4.24 -10.86
CA VAL A 102 9.97 4.46 -12.30
C VAL A 102 8.47 4.53 -12.51
N ILE A 103 7.98 5.70 -12.89
CA ILE A 103 6.57 5.99 -13.10
C ILE A 103 6.43 6.65 -14.47
N ASP A 104 5.62 6.11 -15.34
CA ASP A 104 5.44 6.61 -16.71
C ASP A 104 6.78 6.84 -17.44
N GLY A 105 7.71 5.89 -17.29
CA GLY A 105 9.05 5.95 -17.89
C GLY A 105 9.99 7.00 -17.30
N LYS A 106 9.59 7.74 -16.28
CA LYS A 106 10.41 8.74 -15.58
C LYS A 106 10.95 8.18 -14.27
N TYR A 107 12.17 8.63 -13.92
CA TYR A 107 12.92 8.15 -12.75
C TYR A 107 12.86 9.16 -11.62
N TYR A 108 12.50 8.69 -10.41
CA TYR A 108 12.39 9.53 -9.22
C TYR A 108 13.19 8.90 -8.08
N LEU A 109 14.32 9.50 -7.74
CA LEU A 109 15.23 9.02 -6.70
C LEU A 109 14.69 9.29 -5.29
N GLY A 110 14.97 8.36 -4.37
CA GLY A 110 14.67 8.47 -2.96
C GLY A 110 13.22 8.16 -2.61
N ALA A 111 12.95 8.03 -1.30
CA ALA A 111 11.62 7.81 -0.79
C ALA A 111 10.70 9.00 -1.11
N LYS A 112 9.47 8.71 -1.49
CA LYS A 112 8.46 9.71 -1.86
C LYS A 112 7.26 9.60 -0.94
N PRO A 113 6.79 10.71 -0.35
CA PRO A 113 5.53 10.73 0.37
C PRO A 113 4.37 10.24 -0.50
N LEU A 114 3.34 9.65 0.11
CA LEU A 114 2.21 9.07 -0.64
C LEU A 114 1.51 10.08 -1.55
N GLY A 115 1.30 11.31 -1.08
CA GLY A 115 0.72 12.39 -1.90
C GLY A 115 1.59 12.75 -3.11
N LYS A 116 2.94 12.64 -2.99
CA LYS A 116 3.84 12.86 -4.14
C LYS A 116 3.74 11.71 -5.14
N LEU A 117 3.68 10.45 -4.67
CA LEU A 117 3.47 9.30 -5.55
C LEU A 117 2.13 9.38 -6.28
N ALA A 118 1.06 9.78 -5.59
CA ALA A 118 -0.24 10.03 -6.19
C ALA A 118 -0.17 11.06 -7.31
N ALA A 119 0.43 12.22 -7.04
CA ALA A 119 0.60 13.29 -8.04
C ALA A 119 1.45 12.85 -9.24
N LEU A 120 2.53 12.06 -9.01
CA LEU A 120 3.42 11.60 -10.08
C LEU A 120 2.78 10.52 -10.95
N SER A 121 1.88 9.70 -10.38
CA SER A 121 1.21 8.61 -11.09
C SER A 121 -0.17 8.98 -11.64
N GLY A 122 -0.66 10.19 -11.38
CA GLY A 122 -2.00 10.61 -11.77
C GLY A 122 -3.10 9.91 -10.96
N PHE A 123 -2.79 9.45 -9.75
CA PHE A 123 -3.80 8.87 -8.86
C PHE A 123 -4.69 9.97 -8.30
N GLU A 124 -5.98 9.89 -8.57
CA GLU A 124 -7.01 10.77 -8.02
C GLU A 124 -7.79 10.02 -6.95
N SER A 125 -8.01 10.65 -5.80
CA SER A 125 -8.80 10.11 -4.70
C SER A 125 -9.55 11.25 -4.03
N GLU A 126 -10.82 11.00 -3.68
CA GLU A 126 -11.61 11.94 -2.87
C GLU A 126 -11.09 12.04 -1.43
N ASP A 127 -10.31 11.05 -0.98
CA ASP A 127 -9.67 11.05 0.32
C ASP A 127 -8.36 11.83 0.26
N GLU A 128 -8.15 12.68 1.25
CA GLU A 128 -6.86 13.36 1.43
C GLU A 128 -5.77 12.34 1.79
N PRO A 129 -4.56 12.44 1.20
CA PRO A 129 -3.44 11.60 1.60
C PRO A 129 -3.18 11.78 3.09
N PRO A 130 -2.83 10.72 3.83
CA PRO A 130 -2.51 10.85 5.24
C PRO A 130 -1.39 11.87 5.43
N ALA A 131 -1.60 12.81 6.36
CA ALA A 131 -0.64 13.86 6.65
C ALA A 131 0.72 13.23 6.98
N PHE A 132 1.72 13.60 6.24
CA PHE A 132 3.11 13.18 6.48
C PHE A 132 3.89 14.38 7.01
N GLU A 133 4.22 14.33 8.29
CA GLU A 133 5.16 15.26 8.89
C GLU A 133 6.59 14.73 8.67
N GLY A 134 7.23 15.14 7.61
CA GLY A 134 8.64 14.80 7.43
C GLY A 134 9.21 15.06 6.05
N SER A 135 10.02 16.08 6.00
CA SER A 135 11.07 16.45 5.06
C SER A 135 10.72 16.86 3.64
N SER A 136 11.04 18.11 3.45
CA SER A 136 11.33 18.83 2.22
C SER A 136 12.10 18.02 1.17
N ASP A 137 11.50 17.77 0.06
CA ASP A 137 11.87 17.98 -1.34
C ASP A 137 13.33 17.80 -1.74
N ALA A 138 13.67 16.60 -2.19
CA ALA A 138 14.66 16.48 -3.25
C ALA A 138 13.88 16.28 -4.56
N GLU A 139 13.55 17.38 -5.19
CA GLU A 139 12.96 17.45 -6.52
C GLU A 139 14.04 17.18 -7.56
N GLY A 140 13.98 16.04 -8.22
CA GLY A 140 14.88 15.73 -9.29
C GLY A 140 14.44 14.47 -10.04
N ALA A 141 13.81 14.67 -11.20
CA ALA A 141 13.72 13.60 -12.18
C ALA A 141 15.14 13.34 -12.72
N TYR A 142 15.63 12.11 -12.51
CA TYR A 142 16.89 11.64 -13.06
C TYR A 142 16.59 10.87 -14.35
N SER A 143 17.35 11.15 -15.40
CA SER A 143 17.33 10.37 -16.63
C SER A 143 18.67 9.67 -16.76
N PRO A 144 18.75 8.33 -16.71
CA PRO A 144 20.00 7.62 -16.94
C PRO A 144 20.48 7.89 -18.37
N ALA A 145 21.76 8.15 -18.53
CA ALA A 145 22.41 8.26 -19.83
C ALA A 145 22.30 6.91 -20.57
N LYS A 146 21.94 6.97 -21.86
CA LYS A 146 21.94 5.80 -22.75
C LYS A 146 23.36 5.37 -23.07
#